data_764de7d7344ae74d4f62986d97ecda5a
#
_entry.id   764de7d7344ae74d4f62986d97ecda5a
#
_cell.length_a   1.000
_cell.length_b   1.000
_cell.length_c   1.000
_cell.angle_alpha   90.00
_cell.angle_beta   90.00
_cell.angle_gamma   90.00
#
_symmetry.space_group_name_H-M   'P 1'
#
loop_
_entity.id
_entity.type
_entity.pdbx_description
1 polymer ?
#
loop_
_entity_poly.entity_id
_entity_poly.type
_entity_poly.pdbx_seq_one_letter_code
_entity_poly.pdbx_strand_id
1 'polypeptide(L)'
;MTHKSWIYCLPLLLFFTACRITKRQSHIPINLPDVVQVETPGQQPLVVDSIEAPQFLPSLCAQVCKAERMSPDSWQGMLQQALDSLTDMPLFETTQVGLCVFDLTDDKMLYALNPDQRMRPASNQKLVTAIACLDLLGGDYRFCPTVLRPGWGWCWDDDETGITDFKAKGVRWNADTLYYDQKEQCMRDVLVPMMKKSDNLLAECMFWQLPLRKDLFKTRRKDCVQRIDEVFGKAGVEARDYVIADGSGLSLYNYLSPRILLMLLRYAHRQTSIRTDLYPSLPVAGVDGTLEKRMKGTPAEGNVHAKTGTVTGVSTLSGYCQHPSGHTLAFCIMNQGIPRASVGRDFQDKICVLLCE
;
A
#
# COMPACT_ATOMS: atom_id res chain seq x y z
N MET A 1 39.15 -66.20 19.81
CA MET A 1 40.08 -65.60 18.85
C MET A 1 39.64 -64.21 18.60
N THR A 2 39.98 -63.27 19.42
CA THR A 2 41.08 -62.27 19.43
C THR A 2 41.26 -61.56 18.11
N HIS A 3 40.85 -60.28 18.05
CA HIS A 3 41.76 -59.21 17.70
C HIS A 3 41.22 -57.82 18.16
N LYS A 4 42.08 -57.20 18.99
CA LYS A 4 42.01 -55.79 19.42
C LYS A 4 42.49 -54.90 18.27
N SER A 5 41.96 -53.69 18.14
CA SER A 5 42.63 -52.55 17.51
C SER A 5 42.10 -51.23 18.07
N TRP A 6 42.82 -50.64 18.78
CA TRP A 6 43.39 -49.34 19.14
C TRP A 6 42.69 -48.11 18.57
N ILE A 7 42.23 -47.32 19.53
CA ILE A 7 41.75 -45.96 19.40
C ILE A 7 42.97 -45.02 19.39
N TYR A 8 43.06 -44.17 18.37
CA TYR A 8 43.91 -42.99 18.42
C TYR A 8 43.05 -41.74 18.57
N CYS A 9 43.05 -41.15 19.75
CA CYS A 9 42.65 -39.77 20.00
C CYS A 9 43.74 -38.82 19.52
N LEU A 10 43.39 -37.92 18.58
CA LEU A 10 44.18 -36.72 18.31
C LEU A 10 43.40 -35.51 18.87
N PRO A 11 44.01 -34.61 19.63
CA PRO A 11 43.35 -33.39 20.09
C PRO A 11 43.36 -32.35 18.98
N LEU A 12 42.14 -31.86 18.61
CA LEU A 12 41.99 -30.71 17.74
C LEU A 12 42.29 -29.44 18.52
N LEU A 13 43.44 -28.82 18.22
CA LEU A 13 43.80 -27.46 18.68
C LEU A 13 42.89 -26.45 17.98
N LEU A 14 41.98 -25.84 18.74
CA LEU A 14 41.20 -24.66 18.33
C LEU A 14 42.13 -23.43 18.36
N PHE A 15 42.50 -22.95 17.18
CA PHE A 15 43.08 -21.62 17.03
C PHE A 15 41.94 -20.60 17.03
N PHE A 16 41.77 -19.92 18.16
CA PHE A 16 41.02 -18.67 18.22
C PHE A 16 41.87 -17.55 17.63
N THR A 17 41.64 -17.19 16.37
CA THR A 17 42.15 -15.92 15.85
C THR A 17 41.16 -14.84 16.22
N ALA A 18 41.49 -14.09 17.26
CA ALA A 18 40.80 -12.85 17.63
C ALA A 18 41.02 -11.80 16.53
N CYS A 19 40.02 -11.54 15.71
CA CYS A 19 40.03 -10.44 14.77
C CYS A 19 39.78 -9.15 15.56
N ARG A 20 40.86 -8.42 15.88
CA ARG A 20 40.81 -7.05 16.40
C ARG A 20 40.30 -6.14 15.27
N ILE A 21 39.04 -5.74 15.31
CA ILE A 21 38.52 -4.64 14.49
C ILE A 21 39.05 -3.33 15.09
N THR A 22 40.14 -2.82 14.53
CA THR A 22 40.57 -1.45 14.76
C THR A 22 39.62 -0.51 14.00
N LYS A 23 38.84 0.27 14.74
CA LYS A 23 38.11 1.43 14.21
C LYS A 23 39.13 2.42 13.61
N ARG A 24 39.30 2.41 12.31
CA ARG A 24 39.82 3.56 11.56
C ARG A 24 38.63 4.42 11.11
N GLN A 25 38.38 5.48 11.84
CA GLN A 25 37.64 6.62 11.33
C GLN A 25 38.54 7.28 10.28
N SER A 26 38.26 7.03 9.01
CA SER A 26 38.74 7.86 7.91
C SER A 26 37.69 8.89 7.60
N HIS A 27 37.86 10.10 8.12
CA HIS A 27 37.19 11.28 7.56
C HIS A 27 37.77 11.46 6.15
N ILE A 28 36.97 11.17 5.14
CA ILE A 28 37.21 11.61 3.78
C ILE A 28 36.61 13.03 3.70
N PRO A 29 37.40 14.08 3.53
CA PRO A 29 36.86 15.40 3.25
C PRO A 29 36.27 15.37 1.86
N ILE A 30 34.95 15.54 1.74
CA ILE A 30 34.27 15.79 0.46
C ILE A 30 34.58 17.24 0.09
N ASN A 31 35.58 17.44 -0.75
CA ASN A 31 35.77 18.72 -1.43
C ASN A 31 34.65 18.85 -2.47
N LEU A 32 33.66 19.67 -2.16
CA LEU A 32 32.72 20.17 -3.15
C LEU A 32 33.51 21.16 -4.05
N PRO A 33 33.41 21.05 -5.38
CA PRO A 33 34.01 22.04 -6.27
C PRO A 33 33.34 23.38 -6.04
N ASP A 34 34.13 24.44 -5.95
CA ASP A 34 33.69 25.82 -5.82
C ASP A 34 32.66 26.14 -6.90
N VAL A 35 31.51 26.63 -6.47
CA VAL A 35 30.49 27.16 -7.39
C VAL A 35 31.09 28.38 -8.07
N VAL A 36 31.43 28.25 -9.34
CA VAL A 36 31.83 29.39 -10.17
C VAL A 36 30.60 30.30 -10.28
N GLN A 37 30.64 31.42 -9.57
CA GLN A 37 29.67 32.50 -9.78
C GLN A 37 29.95 33.14 -11.14
N VAL A 38 29.07 32.91 -12.10
CA VAL A 38 29.03 33.65 -13.35
C VAL A 38 28.27 34.94 -13.05
N GLU A 39 29.02 36.02 -12.89
CA GLU A 39 28.45 37.38 -12.84
C GLU A 39 27.91 37.74 -14.23
N THR A 40 26.61 37.88 -14.34
CA THR A 40 25.96 38.50 -15.50
C THR A 40 25.80 40.00 -15.20
N PRO A 41 26.39 40.90 -16.01
CA PRO A 41 26.23 42.33 -15.79
C PRO A 41 24.82 42.79 -16.23
N GLY A 42 24.12 43.43 -15.34
CA GLY A 42 23.01 44.32 -15.69
C GLY A 42 21.59 43.95 -15.30
N GLN A 43 21.37 43.20 -14.19
CA GLN A 43 20.02 43.12 -13.59
C GLN A 43 20.02 43.72 -12.19
N GLN A 44 19.21 44.78 -12.00
CA GLN A 44 18.90 45.31 -10.67
C GLN A 44 18.27 44.23 -9.82
N PRO A 45 18.59 44.14 -8.50
CA PRO A 45 17.95 43.18 -7.63
C PRO A 45 16.45 43.47 -7.56
N LEU A 46 15.65 42.48 -7.95
CA LEU A 46 14.22 42.47 -7.67
C LEU A 46 14.07 42.44 -6.16
N VAL A 47 13.54 43.51 -5.60
CA VAL A 47 13.04 43.52 -4.23
C VAL A 47 11.84 42.58 -4.24
N VAL A 48 12.05 41.37 -3.75
CA VAL A 48 10.96 40.45 -3.46
C VAL A 48 10.36 40.96 -2.16
N ASP A 49 9.24 41.69 -2.27
CA ASP A 49 8.38 41.96 -1.12
C ASP A 49 8.12 40.60 -0.44
N SER A 50 8.31 40.61 0.89
CA SER A 50 8.09 39.44 1.74
C SER A 50 6.69 38.88 1.46
N ILE A 51 6.64 37.82 0.63
CA ILE A 51 5.44 37.02 0.49
C ILE A 51 5.25 36.38 1.87
N GLU A 52 4.27 36.86 2.61
CA GLU A 52 3.81 36.21 3.83
C GLU A 52 3.59 34.74 3.47
N ALA A 53 4.28 33.83 4.19
CA ALA A 53 4.10 32.40 4.03
C ALA A 53 2.59 32.14 4.15
N PRO A 54 1.96 31.45 3.18
CA PRO A 54 0.54 31.17 3.25
C PRO A 54 0.28 30.50 4.60
N GLN A 55 -0.62 31.09 5.41
CA GLN A 55 -1.08 30.47 6.65
C GLN A 55 -1.59 29.08 6.26
N PHE A 56 -0.90 28.06 6.71
CA PHE A 56 -1.30 26.67 6.52
C PHE A 56 -2.65 26.47 7.21
N LEU A 57 -3.73 26.63 6.48
CA LEU A 57 -5.01 26.05 6.88
C LEU A 57 -4.75 24.54 6.98
N PRO A 58 -5.09 23.89 8.11
CA PRO A 58 -4.97 22.44 8.21
C PRO A 58 -5.69 21.86 7.01
N SER A 59 -5.03 20.92 6.31
CA SER A 59 -5.60 20.32 5.11
C SER A 59 -7.02 19.83 5.43
N LEU A 60 -7.94 19.94 4.48
CA LEU A 60 -9.32 19.48 4.63
C LEU A 60 -9.34 18.03 5.17
N CYS A 61 -8.35 17.24 4.80
CA CYS A 61 -8.09 15.90 5.29
C CYS A 61 -7.88 15.86 6.82
N ALA A 62 -7.12 16.79 7.39
CA ALA A 62 -6.85 16.80 8.83
C ALA A 62 -8.10 17.17 9.66
N GLN A 63 -8.99 18.00 9.11
CA GLN A 63 -10.23 18.41 9.80
C GLN A 63 -11.30 17.28 9.78
N VAL A 64 -11.45 16.58 8.65
CA VAL A 64 -12.45 15.51 8.48
C VAL A 64 -12.04 14.21 9.19
N CYS A 65 -10.74 14.02 9.46
CA CYS A 65 -10.17 12.77 9.91
C CYS A 65 -9.83 12.69 11.40
N LYS A 66 -10.41 13.55 12.24
CA LYS A 66 -10.25 13.45 13.69
C LYS A 66 -11.41 12.65 14.28
N ALA A 67 -11.10 11.49 14.85
CA ALA A 67 -12.11 10.71 15.56
C ALA A 67 -12.46 11.41 16.88
N GLU A 68 -13.73 11.72 17.06
CA GLU A 68 -14.27 12.24 18.32
C GLU A 68 -14.82 11.08 19.16
N ARG A 69 -14.75 11.18 20.49
CA ARG A 69 -15.40 10.22 21.35
C ARG A 69 -16.92 10.41 21.29
N MET A 70 -17.63 9.33 21.04
CA MET A 70 -19.06 9.27 20.98
C MET A 70 -19.65 8.94 22.35
N SER A 71 -20.95 9.22 22.53
CA SER A 71 -21.69 8.77 23.71
C SER A 71 -21.52 7.26 23.90
N PRO A 72 -21.15 6.76 25.08
CA PRO A 72 -20.99 5.33 25.34
C PRO A 72 -22.25 4.50 25.04
N ASP A 73 -23.42 5.12 25.13
CA ASP A 73 -24.72 4.46 24.90
C ASP A 73 -25.13 4.45 23.41
N SER A 74 -24.39 5.15 22.55
CA SER A 74 -24.61 5.09 21.11
C SER A 74 -23.89 3.88 20.50
N TRP A 75 -24.41 3.37 19.37
CA TRP A 75 -23.75 2.28 18.66
C TRP A 75 -22.29 2.64 18.27
N GLN A 76 -22.03 3.91 17.90
CA GLN A 76 -20.69 4.40 17.60
C GLN A 76 -19.79 4.35 18.85
N GLY A 77 -20.29 4.73 20.01
CA GLY A 77 -19.54 4.69 21.25
C GLY A 77 -19.24 3.26 21.71
N MET A 78 -20.22 2.36 21.59
CA MET A 78 -20.03 0.93 21.86
C MET A 78 -19.00 0.32 20.91
N LEU A 79 -19.08 0.65 19.61
CA LEU A 79 -18.08 0.23 18.63
C LEU A 79 -16.67 0.73 18.98
N GLN A 80 -16.54 2.02 19.37
CA GLN A 80 -15.25 2.59 19.78
C GLN A 80 -14.65 1.84 20.98
N GLN A 81 -15.45 1.53 22.01
CA GLN A 81 -14.99 0.79 23.19
C GLN A 81 -14.53 -0.63 22.83
N ALA A 82 -15.29 -1.31 21.97
CA ALA A 82 -14.93 -2.65 21.52
C ALA A 82 -13.65 -2.64 20.68
N LEU A 83 -13.46 -1.63 19.80
CA LEU A 83 -12.22 -1.43 19.04
C LEU A 83 -11.03 -1.13 19.96
N ASP A 84 -11.20 -0.29 21.00
CA ASP A 84 -10.17 -0.03 22.00
C ASP A 84 -9.73 -1.35 22.68
N SER A 85 -10.68 -2.18 23.08
CA SER A 85 -10.40 -3.47 23.73
C SER A 85 -9.61 -4.42 22.80
N LEU A 86 -9.91 -4.41 21.50
CA LEU A 86 -9.18 -5.22 20.50
C LEU A 86 -7.78 -4.68 20.20
N THR A 87 -7.58 -3.37 20.32
CA THR A 87 -6.28 -2.73 20.04
C THR A 87 -5.37 -2.70 21.28
N ASP A 88 -5.89 -2.98 22.48
CA ASP A 88 -5.11 -3.10 23.72
C ASP A 88 -4.56 -4.53 23.95
N MET A 89 -4.33 -5.26 22.88
CA MET A 89 -3.80 -6.63 22.96
C MET A 89 -2.26 -6.62 23.12
N PRO A 90 -1.67 -7.57 23.88
CA PRO A 90 -0.22 -7.69 24.03
C PRO A 90 0.57 -7.80 22.72
N LEU A 91 -0.08 -8.25 21.65
CA LEU A 91 0.49 -8.28 20.29
C LEU A 91 1.04 -6.91 19.88
N PHE A 92 0.38 -5.82 20.25
CA PHE A 92 0.72 -4.47 19.82
C PHE A 92 1.77 -3.77 20.68
N GLU A 93 2.24 -4.42 21.76
CA GLU A 93 3.44 -3.96 22.48
C GLU A 93 4.71 -4.08 21.64
N THR A 94 4.75 -5.05 20.71
CA THR A 94 5.94 -5.37 19.91
C THR A 94 5.72 -5.27 18.40
N THR A 95 4.49 -5.03 17.96
CA THR A 95 4.13 -4.88 16.54
C THR A 95 3.44 -3.54 16.30
N GLN A 96 3.35 -3.15 15.04
CA GLN A 96 2.67 -1.92 14.63
C GLN A 96 1.29 -2.23 14.11
N VAL A 97 0.31 -1.44 14.54
CA VAL A 97 -1.04 -1.44 14.00
C VAL A 97 -1.46 -0.04 13.62
N GLY A 98 -2.05 0.10 12.44
CA GLY A 98 -2.76 1.28 12.00
C GLY A 98 -4.19 0.88 11.67
N LEU A 99 -5.17 1.57 12.26
CA LEU A 99 -6.59 1.29 12.09
C LEU A 99 -7.37 2.59 11.95
N CYS A 100 -8.14 2.69 10.86
CA CYS A 100 -9.10 3.75 10.67
C CYS A 100 -10.46 3.17 10.28
N VAL A 101 -11.53 3.70 10.85
CA VAL A 101 -12.92 3.39 10.50
C VAL A 101 -13.67 4.70 10.28
N PHE A 102 -14.37 4.78 9.15
CA PHE A 102 -15.08 5.97 8.71
C PHE A 102 -16.51 5.63 8.34
N ASP A 103 -17.45 6.39 8.87
CA ASP A 103 -18.85 6.36 8.50
C ASP A 103 -19.06 7.18 7.22
N LEU A 104 -19.34 6.49 6.12
CA LEU A 104 -19.60 7.12 4.82
C LEU A 104 -21.00 7.72 4.73
N THR A 105 -21.92 7.30 5.59
CA THR A 105 -23.31 7.80 5.66
C THR A 105 -23.34 9.17 6.32
N ASP A 106 -22.69 9.30 7.48
CA ASP A 106 -22.63 10.55 8.24
C ASP A 106 -21.38 11.40 7.90
N ASP A 107 -20.50 10.89 7.01
CA ASP A 107 -19.24 11.50 6.61
C ASP A 107 -18.31 11.82 7.81
N LYS A 108 -18.15 10.86 8.71
CA LYS A 108 -17.50 11.04 10.01
C LYS A 108 -16.47 9.96 10.31
N MET A 109 -15.31 10.36 10.85
CA MET A 109 -14.32 9.43 11.39
C MET A 109 -14.83 8.83 12.70
N LEU A 110 -15.03 7.50 12.73
CA LEU A 110 -15.44 6.80 13.93
C LEU A 110 -14.27 6.36 14.79
N TYR A 111 -13.19 5.89 14.15
CA TYR A 111 -12.02 5.41 14.89
C TYR A 111 -10.72 5.70 14.14
N ALA A 112 -9.67 6.08 14.89
CA ALA A 112 -8.36 6.36 14.33
C ALA A 112 -7.26 6.00 15.31
N LEU A 113 -6.50 4.94 15.00
CA LEU A 113 -5.30 4.53 15.72
C LEU A 113 -4.12 4.57 14.76
N ASN A 114 -3.08 5.33 15.10
CA ASN A 114 -1.91 5.54 14.26
C ASN A 114 -2.26 5.89 12.80
N PRO A 115 -3.23 6.80 12.57
CA PRO A 115 -3.79 7.04 11.24
C PRO A 115 -2.78 7.54 10.22
N ASP A 116 -1.75 8.27 10.65
CA ASP A 116 -0.74 8.89 9.80
C ASP A 116 0.59 8.12 9.76
N GLN A 117 0.67 7.00 10.50
CA GLN A 117 1.87 6.18 10.48
C GLN A 117 2.10 5.59 9.10
N ARG A 118 3.26 5.87 8.50
CA ARG A 118 3.66 5.30 7.21
C ARG A 118 3.98 3.82 7.39
N MET A 119 3.25 2.99 6.68
CA MET A 119 3.36 1.55 6.72
C MET A 119 3.41 0.98 5.30
N ARG A 120 3.90 -0.23 5.15
CA ARG A 120 3.88 -0.93 3.87
C ARG A 120 2.45 -1.39 3.55
N PRO A 121 1.86 -0.95 2.44
CA PRO A 121 0.48 -1.31 2.10
C PRO A 121 0.34 -2.74 1.62
N ALA A 122 1.44 -3.39 1.21
CA ALA A 122 1.37 -4.63 0.46
C ALA A 122 0.34 -4.51 -0.69
N SER A 123 -0.42 -5.54 -1.02
CA SER A 123 -1.40 -5.48 -2.12
C SER A 123 -2.59 -4.51 -1.91
N ASN A 124 -2.68 -3.80 -0.78
CA ASN A 124 -3.61 -2.67 -0.66
C ASN A 124 -3.19 -1.49 -1.55
N GLN A 125 -1.93 -1.47 -2.03
CA GLN A 125 -1.48 -0.57 -3.10
C GLN A 125 -2.36 -0.68 -4.36
N LYS A 126 -2.94 -1.84 -4.64
CA LYS A 126 -3.84 -2.05 -5.77
C LYS A 126 -5.13 -1.22 -5.69
N LEU A 127 -5.55 -0.79 -4.49
CA LEU A 127 -6.64 0.18 -4.34
C LEU A 127 -6.25 1.53 -4.94
N VAL A 128 -5.02 1.99 -4.71
CA VAL A 128 -4.49 3.23 -5.30
C VAL A 128 -4.51 3.13 -6.82
N THR A 129 -3.93 2.06 -7.37
CA THR A 129 -3.87 1.81 -8.82
C THR A 129 -5.26 1.74 -9.44
N ALA A 130 -6.18 0.96 -8.82
CA ALA A 130 -7.55 0.81 -9.29
C ALA A 130 -8.31 2.13 -9.31
N ILE A 131 -8.28 2.87 -8.19
CA ILE A 131 -9.00 4.14 -8.06
C ILE A 131 -8.44 5.17 -9.04
N ALA A 132 -7.10 5.25 -9.18
CA ALA A 132 -6.48 6.16 -10.12
C ALA A 132 -6.84 5.83 -11.58
N CYS A 133 -6.82 4.56 -11.96
CA CYS A 133 -7.22 4.14 -13.31
C CYS A 133 -8.70 4.41 -13.59
N LEU A 134 -9.58 4.12 -12.64
CA LEU A 134 -11.01 4.35 -12.82
C LEU A 134 -11.35 5.86 -12.88
N ASP A 135 -10.67 6.68 -12.08
CA ASP A 135 -10.87 8.14 -12.05
C ASP A 135 -10.39 8.83 -13.33
N LEU A 136 -9.23 8.41 -13.83
CA LEU A 136 -8.54 9.10 -14.92
C LEU A 136 -8.86 8.53 -16.31
N LEU A 137 -9.14 7.23 -16.40
CA LEU A 137 -9.33 6.51 -17.66
C LEU A 137 -10.75 5.99 -17.81
N GLY A 138 -11.42 5.67 -16.71
CA GLY A 138 -12.74 5.07 -16.69
C GLY A 138 -12.73 3.55 -16.88
N GLY A 139 -13.83 2.90 -16.47
CA GLY A 139 -13.97 1.44 -16.56
C GLY A 139 -14.04 0.91 -18.00
N ASP A 140 -14.50 1.73 -18.95
CA ASP A 140 -14.62 1.37 -20.37
C ASP A 140 -13.34 1.56 -21.17
N TYR A 141 -12.28 2.13 -20.55
CA TYR A 141 -10.99 2.31 -21.20
C TYR A 141 -10.42 0.96 -21.68
N ARG A 142 -10.00 0.91 -22.93
CA ARG A 142 -9.52 -0.32 -23.58
C ARG A 142 -8.02 -0.23 -23.82
N PHE A 143 -7.32 -1.30 -23.52
CA PHE A 143 -5.87 -1.42 -23.68
C PHE A 143 -5.43 -2.88 -23.83
N CYS A 144 -4.26 -3.08 -24.41
CA CYS A 144 -3.58 -4.38 -24.37
C CYS A 144 -2.75 -4.43 -23.09
N PRO A 145 -3.05 -5.35 -22.14
CA PRO A 145 -2.28 -5.50 -20.92
C PRO A 145 -0.80 -5.70 -21.25
N THR A 146 0.03 -4.74 -20.84
CA THR A 146 1.45 -4.72 -21.18
C THR A 146 2.26 -4.23 -20.00
N VAL A 147 3.33 -4.96 -19.65
CA VAL A 147 4.38 -4.49 -18.75
C VAL A 147 5.68 -4.49 -19.52
N LEU A 148 6.28 -3.33 -19.63
CA LEU A 148 7.53 -3.15 -20.33
C LEU A 148 8.71 -3.24 -19.36
N ARG A 149 9.81 -3.83 -19.82
CA ARG A 149 11.08 -3.69 -19.13
C ARG A 149 11.56 -2.27 -19.37
N PRO A 150 11.74 -1.43 -18.34
CA PRO A 150 12.30 -0.10 -18.54
C PRO A 150 13.68 -0.24 -19.17
N GLY A 151 13.86 0.30 -20.37
CA GLY A 151 15.17 0.40 -21.00
C GLY A 151 16.09 1.26 -20.15
N TRP A 152 17.34 0.81 -19.98
CA TRP A 152 18.52 1.56 -19.49
C TRP A 152 18.26 2.57 -18.37
N GLY A 153 18.53 2.15 -17.13
CA GLY A 153 18.71 3.05 -16.00
C GLY A 153 17.63 3.04 -14.92
N TRP A 154 16.74 2.08 -14.90
CA TRP A 154 15.74 1.92 -13.84
C TRP A 154 15.99 0.62 -13.11
N CYS A 155 16.38 0.78 -11.89
CA CYS A 155 16.47 -0.29 -10.91
C CYS A 155 15.08 -0.84 -10.60
N TRP A 156 14.66 -1.76 -11.44
CA TRP A 156 14.04 -2.92 -10.89
C TRP A 156 15.23 -3.75 -10.39
N ASP A 157 15.74 -3.45 -9.23
CA ASP A 157 16.64 -4.38 -8.57
C ASP A 157 15.85 -5.68 -8.48
N ASP A 158 16.39 -6.71 -9.12
CA ASP A 158 15.72 -7.99 -9.34
C ASP A 158 15.18 -8.60 -8.04
N ASP A 159 15.66 -8.15 -6.90
CA ASP A 159 15.31 -8.61 -5.57
C ASP A 159 14.19 -7.80 -4.90
N GLU A 160 13.87 -6.58 -5.36
CA GLU A 160 12.98 -5.66 -4.66
C GLU A 160 11.59 -5.53 -5.26
N THR A 161 11.38 -6.01 -6.49
CA THR A 161 10.16 -5.74 -7.26
C THR A 161 9.26 -6.92 -7.47
N GLY A 162 9.60 -8.09 -6.91
CA GLY A 162 8.80 -9.30 -7.10
C GLY A 162 8.74 -9.80 -8.56
N ILE A 163 9.75 -9.45 -9.35
CA ILE A 163 9.98 -10.02 -10.68
C ILE A 163 9.94 -11.56 -10.64
N THR A 164 10.33 -12.17 -9.52
CA THR A 164 10.20 -13.61 -9.28
C THR A 164 8.76 -14.10 -9.37
N ASP A 165 7.77 -13.29 -8.99
CA ASP A 165 6.34 -13.64 -9.09
C ASP A 165 5.88 -13.69 -10.55
N PHE A 166 6.39 -12.80 -11.41
CA PHE A 166 6.13 -12.87 -12.85
C PHE A 166 6.76 -14.11 -13.51
N LYS A 167 7.98 -14.46 -13.10
CA LYS A 167 8.64 -15.71 -13.57
C LYS A 167 7.84 -16.95 -13.14
N ALA A 168 7.36 -16.97 -11.91
CA ALA A 168 6.55 -18.09 -11.39
C ALA A 168 5.24 -18.28 -12.17
N LYS A 169 4.70 -17.23 -12.79
CA LYS A 169 3.49 -17.28 -13.64
C LYS A 169 3.77 -17.70 -15.09
N GLY A 170 5.00 -18.08 -15.41
CA GLY A 170 5.37 -18.55 -16.75
C GLY A 170 5.48 -17.45 -17.82
N VAL A 171 5.57 -16.20 -17.39
CA VAL A 171 5.78 -15.05 -18.29
C VAL A 171 7.16 -15.20 -18.93
N ARG A 172 7.20 -15.30 -20.28
CA ARG A 172 8.45 -15.34 -21.02
C ARG A 172 8.98 -13.91 -21.18
N TRP A 173 10.17 -13.70 -20.68
CA TRP A 173 10.91 -12.45 -20.84
C TRP A 173 11.42 -12.33 -22.27
N ASN A 174 10.95 -11.32 -22.98
CA ASN A 174 11.67 -10.80 -24.14
C ASN A 174 12.54 -9.62 -23.66
N ALA A 175 13.64 -9.33 -24.31
CA ALA A 175 14.64 -8.36 -23.84
C ALA A 175 14.05 -6.99 -23.44
N ASP A 176 12.91 -6.62 -24.03
CA ASP A 176 12.29 -5.29 -23.86
C ASP A 176 10.87 -5.31 -23.26
N THR A 177 10.26 -6.50 -23.09
CA THR A 177 8.88 -6.62 -22.64
C THR A 177 8.78 -7.67 -21.56
N LEU A 178 8.23 -7.31 -20.39
CA LEU A 178 7.96 -8.24 -19.28
C LEU A 178 6.74 -9.12 -19.55
N TYR A 179 5.71 -8.50 -20.08
CA TYR A 179 4.45 -9.13 -20.42
C TYR A 179 3.77 -8.32 -21.54
N TYR A 180 3.16 -9.03 -22.47
CA TYR A 180 2.32 -8.42 -23.51
C TYR A 180 1.19 -9.39 -23.85
N ASP A 181 -0.05 -8.94 -23.65
CA ASP A 181 -1.24 -9.61 -24.16
C ASP A 181 -1.72 -8.87 -25.41
N GLN A 182 -1.76 -9.55 -26.54
CA GLN A 182 -2.21 -8.95 -27.81
C GLN A 182 -3.71 -8.70 -27.83
N LYS A 183 -4.47 -9.32 -26.92
CA LYS A 183 -5.91 -9.14 -26.82
C LYS A 183 -6.22 -7.87 -26.04
N GLU A 184 -6.88 -6.94 -26.71
CA GLU A 184 -7.43 -5.75 -26.09
C GLU A 184 -8.48 -6.11 -25.03
N GLN A 185 -8.35 -5.56 -23.83
CA GLN A 185 -9.25 -5.77 -22.70
C GLN A 185 -9.82 -4.45 -22.21
N CYS A 186 -11.01 -4.49 -21.62
CA CYS A 186 -11.62 -3.36 -20.95
C CYS A 186 -11.02 -3.23 -19.53
N MET A 187 -10.83 -2.01 -19.03
CA MET A 187 -10.28 -1.74 -17.72
C MET A 187 -11.03 -2.49 -16.62
N ARG A 188 -12.37 -2.49 -16.65
CA ARG A 188 -13.18 -3.22 -15.66
C ARG A 188 -12.97 -4.73 -15.68
N ASP A 189 -12.72 -5.32 -16.86
CA ASP A 189 -12.47 -6.76 -17.00
C ASP A 189 -11.12 -7.16 -16.43
N VAL A 190 -10.11 -6.27 -16.55
CA VAL A 190 -8.79 -6.44 -15.94
C VAL A 190 -8.85 -6.21 -14.42
N LEU A 191 -9.68 -5.25 -13.97
CA LEU A 191 -9.85 -4.89 -12.57
C LEU A 191 -10.32 -6.07 -11.71
N VAL A 192 -11.30 -6.84 -12.17
CA VAL A 192 -11.91 -7.93 -11.40
C VAL A 192 -10.86 -9.00 -11.00
N PRO A 193 -10.12 -9.64 -11.92
CA PRO A 193 -9.11 -10.61 -11.54
C PRO A 193 -7.95 -9.99 -10.76
N MET A 194 -7.57 -8.73 -11.04
CA MET A 194 -6.57 -8.00 -10.28
C MET A 194 -6.95 -7.88 -8.79
N MET A 195 -8.19 -7.53 -8.49
CA MET A 195 -8.66 -7.33 -7.13
C MET A 195 -8.98 -8.65 -6.44
N LYS A 196 -9.78 -9.54 -7.08
CA LYS A 196 -10.24 -10.82 -6.51
C LYS A 196 -9.08 -11.77 -6.23
N LYS A 197 -8.13 -11.91 -7.18
CA LYS A 197 -6.98 -12.83 -7.07
C LYS A 197 -5.73 -12.14 -6.56
N SER A 198 -5.79 -10.82 -6.37
CA SER A 198 -4.63 -9.99 -6.03
C SER A 198 -3.49 -10.09 -7.06
N ASP A 199 -3.82 -10.09 -8.35
CA ASP A 199 -2.86 -10.30 -9.43
C ASP A 199 -1.92 -9.09 -9.57
N ASN A 200 -0.60 -9.34 -9.38
CA ASN A 200 0.41 -8.30 -9.43
C ASN A 200 0.67 -7.83 -10.86
N LEU A 201 0.67 -8.77 -11.81
CA LEU A 201 0.92 -8.45 -13.21
C LEU A 201 -0.14 -7.52 -13.78
N LEU A 202 -1.41 -7.81 -13.53
CA LEU A 202 -2.52 -6.97 -13.97
C LEU A 202 -2.48 -5.59 -13.31
N ALA A 203 -2.05 -5.51 -12.04
CA ALA A 203 -1.87 -4.24 -11.35
C ALA A 203 -0.79 -3.37 -12.00
N GLU A 204 0.35 -3.96 -12.38
CA GLU A 204 1.38 -3.25 -13.13
C GLU A 204 0.90 -2.86 -14.52
N CYS A 205 0.18 -3.74 -15.22
CA CYS A 205 -0.40 -3.39 -16.53
C CYS A 205 -1.29 -2.15 -16.43
N MET A 206 -2.16 -2.06 -15.40
CA MET A 206 -3.02 -0.90 -15.17
C MET A 206 -2.20 0.34 -14.77
N PHE A 207 -1.26 0.20 -13.87
CA PHE A 207 -0.41 1.31 -13.41
C PHE A 207 0.32 2.02 -14.56
N TRP A 208 0.86 1.26 -15.51
CA TRP A 208 1.58 1.80 -16.65
C TRP A 208 0.67 2.45 -17.72
N GLN A 209 -0.66 2.29 -17.64
CA GLN A 209 -1.62 3.01 -18.49
C GLN A 209 -1.90 4.45 -18.02
N LEU A 210 -1.66 4.77 -16.74
CA LEU A 210 -2.03 6.05 -16.13
C LEU A 210 -1.58 7.29 -16.91
N PRO A 211 -0.37 7.37 -17.52
CA PRO A 211 0.05 8.55 -18.27
C PRO A 211 -0.62 8.75 -19.62
N LEU A 212 -1.47 7.82 -20.10
CA LEU A 212 -2.15 7.90 -21.41
C LEU A 212 -1.18 8.11 -22.59
N ARG A 213 0.00 7.58 -22.53
CA ARG A 213 0.98 7.74 -23.60
C ARG A 213 0.76 6.70 -24.70
N LYS A 214 0.76 7.16 -25.97
CA LYS A 214 0.72 6.26 -27.13
C LYS A 214 1.96 5.36 -27.22
N ASP A 215 3.09 5.85 -26.69
CA ASP A 215 4.37 5.12 -26.65
C ASP A 215 4.69 4.76 -25.20
N LEU A 216 4.29 3.56 -24.78
CA LEU A 216 4.55 3.04 -23.45
C LEU A 216 6.05 2.91 -23.17
N PHE A 217 6.89 2.69 -24.18
CA PHE A 217 8.35 2.58 -24.01
C PHE A 217 9.00 3.86 -23.48
N LYS A 218 8.33 5.02 -23.63
CA LYS A 218 8.78 6.31 -23.10
C LYS A 218 8.16 6.64 -21.74
N THR A 219 7.28 5.80 -21.25
CA THR A 219 6.63 5.98 -19.94
C THR A 219 7.62 5.66 -18.83
N ARG A 220 7.69 6.52 -17.83
CA ARG A 220 8.52 6.34 -16.64
C ARG A 220 7.61 6.25 -15.42
N ARG A 221 8.06 5.53 -14.38
CA ARG A 221 7.33 5.44 -13.10
C ARG A 221 6.88 6.81 -12.57
N LYS A 222 7.74 7.82 -12.62
CA LYS A 222 7.41 9.18 -12.18
C LYS A 222 6.19 9.77 -12.89
N ASP A 223 5.98 9.41 -14.17
CA ASP A 223 4.84 9.88 -14.95
C ASP A 223 3.55 9.22 -14.43
N CYS A 224 3.61 7.94 -14.01
CA CYS A 224 2.51 7.24 -13.35
C CYS A 224 2.21 7.82 -11.97
N VAL A 225 3.25 8.07 -11.17
CA VAL A 225 3.11 8.67 -9.83
C VAL A 225 2.49 10.06 -9.93
N GLN A 226 2.91 10.89 -10.88
CA GLN A 226 2.31 12.21 -11.09
C GLN A 226 0.80 12.13 -11.36
N ARG A 227 0.33 11.11 -12.07
CA ARG A 227 -1.11 10.89 -12.29
C ARG A 227 -1.82 10.45 -11.01
N ILE A 228 -1.16 9.65 -10.17
CA ILE A 228 -1.68 9.29 -8.85
C ILE A 228 -1.75 10.52 -7.95
N ASP A 229 -0.75 11.42 -7.98
CA ASP A 229 -0.75 12.67 -7.22
C ASP A 229 -1.99 13.54 -7.54
N GLU A 230 -2.44 13.56 -8.80
CA GLU A 230 -3.66 14.28 -9.20
C GLU A 230 -4.91 13.69 -8.50
N VAL A 231 -5.01 12.36 -8.43
CA VAL A 231 -6.13 11.69 -7.76
C VAL A 231 -6.07 11.85 -6.25
N PHE A 232 -4.86 11.78 -5.69
CA PHE A 232 -4.63 12.01 -4.27
C PHE A 232 -5.02 13.44 -3.88
N GLY A 233 -4.67 14.44 -4.70
CA GLY A 233 -5.12 15.82 -4.50
C GLY A 233 -6.65 15.95 -4.47
N LYS A 234 -7.37 15.25 -5.37
CA LYS A 234 -8.85 15.19 -5.35
C LYS A 234 -9.40 14.52 -4.08
N ALA A 235 -8.69 13.53 -3.54
CA ALA A 235 -9.04 12.86 -2.30
C ALA A 235 -8.62 13.65 -1.03
N GLY A 236 -7.92 14.79 -1.18
CA GLY A 236 -7.44 15.62 -0.08
C GLY A 236 -6.15 15.11 0.57
N VAL A 237 -5.35 14.31 -0.14
CA VAL A 237 -4.07 13.75 0.31
C VAL A 237 -2.91 14.55 -0.27
N GLU A 238 -1.92 14.89 0.55
CA GLU A 238 -0.73 15.64 0.12
C GLU A 238 0.39 14.73 -0.37
N ALA A 239 1.11 15.13 -1.44
CA ALA A 239 2.16 14.34 -2.10
C ALA A 239 3.33 13.94 -1.17
N ARG A 240 3.57 14.69 -0.10
CA ARG A 240 4.64 14.42 0.89
C ARG A 240 4.33 13.25 1.84
N ASP A 241 3.10 12.77 1.89
CA ASP A 241 2.63 11.84 2.91
C ASP A 241 2.77 10.37 2.53
N TYR A 242 3.20 10.08 1.29
CA TYR A 242 3.30 8.72 0.76
C TYR A 242 4.52 8.51 -0.14
N VAL A 243 4.79 7.24 -0.45
CA VAL A 243 5.77 6.82 -1.47
C VAL A 243 5.15 5.71 -2.30
N ILE A 244 5.13 5.89 -3.62
CA ILE A 244 4.64 4.90 -4.59
C ILE A 244 5.83 4.38 -5.40
N ALA A 245 6.17 3.13 -5.19
CA ALA A 245 7.27 2.45 -5.87
C ALA A 245 6.78 1.60 -7.06
N ASP A 246 5.59 1.00 -6.94
CA ASP A 246 4.97 0.18 -7.98
C ASP A 246 3.43 0.26 -7.92
N GLY A 247 2.75 -0.38 -8.85
CA GLY A 247 1.29 -0.44 -8.89
C GLY A 247 0.68 -1.59 -8.10
N SER A 248 1.46 -2.61 -7.77
CA SER A 248 1.00 -3.86 -7.17
C SER A 248 1.11 -3.92 -5.65
N GLY A 249 2.03 -3.15 -5.06
CA GLY A 249 2.36 -3.18 -3.64
C GLY A 249 3.35 -4.27 -3.26
N LEU A 250 4.07 -4.83 -4.23
CA LEU A 250 5.07 -5.86 -3.99
C LEU A 250 6.39 -5.27 -3.52
N SER A 251 6.74 -4.09 -4.00
CA SER A 251 7.91 -3.34 -3.55
C SER A 251 7.82 -2.98 -2.07
N LEU A 252 8.91 -3.22 -1.34
CA LEU A 252 9.03 -2.85 0.07
C LEU A 252 9.15 -1.33 0.28
N TYR A 253 9.34 -0.57 -0.79
CA TYR A 253 9.46 0.88 -0.78
C TYR A 253 8.13 1.62 -0.97
N ASN A 254 7.01 0.93 -1.10
CA ASN A 254 5.70 1.56 -1.00
C ASN A 254 5.40 1.92 0.46
N TYR A 255 5.03 3.16 0.69
CA TYR A 255 4.59 3.64 1.99
C TYR A 255 3.30 4.44 1.88
N LEU A 256 2.29 3.99 2.60
CA LEU A 256 1.00 4.67 2.77
C LEU A 256 0.65 4.68 4.25
N SER A 257 -0.25 5.57 4.65
CA SER A 257 -0.85 5.51 5.97
C SER A 257 -2.28 4.97 5.91
N PRO A 258 -2.83 4.47 7.04
CA PRO A 258 -4.24 4.06 7.11
C PRO A 258 -5.20 5.18 6.66
N ARG A 259 -4.91 6.41 7.04
CA ARG A 259 -5.69 7.60 6.65
C ARG A 259 -5.72 7.77 5.13
N ILE A 260 -4.58 7.66 4.45
CA ILE A 260 -4.50 7.83 2.99
C ILE A 260 -5.38 6.81 2.28
N LEU A 261 -5.29 5.53 2.63
CA LEU A 261 -6.13 4.48 2.05
C LEU A 261 -7.61 4.73 2.34
N LEU A 262 -7.94 5.15 3.56
CA LEU A 262 -9.31 5.47 3.93
C LEU A 262 -9.86 6.66 3.14
N MET A 263 -9.07 7.73 2.95
CA MET A 263 -9.47 8.90 2.16
C MET A 263 -9.71 8.55 0.69
N LEU A 264 -8.90 7.66 0.13
CA LEU A 264 -9.12 7.14 -1.22
C LEU A 264 -10.39 6.29 -1.33
N LEU A 265 -10.67 5.43 -0.34
CA LEU A 265 -11.92 4.67 -0.29
C LEU A 265 -13.14 5.59 -0.16
N ARG A 266 -13.07 6.62 0.70
CA ARG A 266 -14.10 7.66 0.82
C ARG A 266 -14.31 8.39 -0.50
N TYR A 267 -13.23 8.81 -1.16
CA TYR A 267 -13.28 9.44 -2.47
C TYR A 267 -13.96 8.53 -3.50
N ALA A 268 -13.51 7.29 -3.63
CA ALA A 268 -14.06 6.31 -4.56
C ALA A 268 -15.55 6.02 -4.30
N HIS A 269 -15.96 5.95 -3.03
CA HIS A 269 -17.37 5.75 -2.67
C HIS A 269 -18.27 6.90 -3.14
N ARG A 270 -17.79 8.14 -3.06
CA ARG A 270 -18.53 9.34 -3.49
C ARG A 270 -18.61 9.50 -5.00
N GLN A 271 -17.69 8.91 -5.75
CA GLN A 271 -17.67 8.95 -7.22
C GLN A 271 -18.42 7.73 -7.78
N THR A 272 -19.64 7.91 -8.27
CA THR A 272 -20.46 6.81 -8.80
C THR A 272 -19.74 6.06 -9.91
N SER A 273 -19.04 6.77 -10.82
CA SER A 273 -18.25 6.17 -11.90
C SER A 273 -17.16 5.22 -11.42
N ILE A 274 -16.52 5.52 -10.28
CA ILE A 274 -15.50 4.66 -9.67
C ILE A 274 -16.16 3.53 -8.89
N ARG A 275 -17.14 3.87 -8.04
CA ARG A 275 -17.80 2.92 -7.14
C ARG A 275 -18.45 1.76 -7.89
N THR A 276 -19.09 2.03 -9.03
CA THR A 276 -19.79 1.02 -9.83
C THR A 276 -18.87 -0.11 -10.30
N ASP A 277 -17.62 0.20 -10.63
CA ASP A 277 -16.66 -0.81 -11.09
C ASP A 277 -15.76 -1.33 -9.93
N LEU A 278 -15.39 -0.46 -8.98
CA LEU A 278 -14.50 -0.83 -7.87
C LEU A 278 -15.18 -1.76 -6.86
N TYR A 279 -16.38 -1.42 -6.38
CA TYR A 279 -17.02 -2.15 -5.29
C TYR A 279 -17.25 -3.63 -5.62
N PRO A 280 -17.83 -4.03 -6.78
CA PRO A 280 -18.01 -5.44 -7.13
C PRO A 280 -16.69 -6.16 -7.44
N SER A 281 -15.61 -5.44 -7.75
CA SER A 281 -14.29 -6.04 -7.99
C SER A 281 -13.59 -6.49 -6.70
N LEU A 282 -13.98 -5.97 -5.53
CA LEU A 282 -13.37 -6.32 -4.25
C LEU A 282 -13.71 -7.77 -3.86
N PRO A 283 -12.77 -8.52 -3.27
CA PRO A 283 -13.06 -9.79 -2.58
C PRO A 283 -14.16 -9.64 -1.54
N VAL A 284 -15.04 -10.64 -1.45
CA VAL A 284 -16.18 -10.67 -0.53
C VAL A 284 -15.94 -11.73 0.55
N ALA A 285 -16.07 -11.35 1.81
CA ALA A 285 -15.87 -12.24 2.95
C ALA A 285 -16.75 -13.47 2.86
N GLY A 286 -16.14 -14.66 3.04
CA GLY A 286 -16.83 -15.94 3.02
C GLY A 286 -17.31 -16.41 1.64
N VAL A 287 -17.20 -15.56 0.59
CA VAL A 287 -17.82 -15.79 -0.72
C VAL A 287 -16.79 -16.01 -1.82
N ASP A 288 -15.87 -15.06 -2.02
CA ASP A 288 -14.95 -15.12 -3.16
C ASP A 288 -13.58 -14.49 -2.91
N GLY A 289 -12.70 -14.67 -3.92
CA GLY A 289 -11.39 -14.05 -3.98
C GLY A 289 -10.51 -14.43 -2.79
N THR A 290 -9.67 -13.50 -2.35
CA THR A 290 -8.75 -13.72 -1.21
C THR A 290 -9.45 -13.76 0.15
N LEU A 291 -10.75 -13.48 0.21
CA LEU A 291 -11.60 -13.56 1.41
C LEU A 291 -12.54 -14.77 1.43
N GLU A 292 -12.52 -15.63 0.41
CA GLU A 292 -13.42 -16.78 0.26
C GLU A 292 -13.51 -17.67 1.51
N LYS A 293 -12.40 -17.83 2.24
CA LYS A 293 -12.30 -18.70 3.42
C LYS A 293 -12.27 -17.94 4.75
N ARG A 294 -12.43 -16.61 4.71
CA ARG A 294 -12.37 -15.74 5.88
C ARG A 294 -13.77 -15.31 6.31
N MET A 295 -13.97 -15.17 7.64
CA MET A 295 -15.20 -14.64 8.27
C MET A 295 -16.49 -15.43 7.93
N LYS A 296 -16.38 -16.72 7.54
CA LYS A 296 -17.54 -17.60 7.29
C LYS A 296 -18.35 -17.81 8.58
N GLY A 297 -19.66 -17.83 8.44
CA GLY A 297 -20.59 -18.04 9.57
C GLY A 297 -20.65 -16.87 10.54
N THR A 298 -20.20 -15.69 10.13
CA THR A 298 -20.22 -14.45 10.95
C THR A 298 -21.03 -13.36 10.26
N PRO A 299 -21.43 -12.27 10.96
CA PRO A 299 -22.12 -11.12 10.36
C PRO A 299 -21.34 -10.45 9.20
N ALA A 300 -20.05 -10.69 9.11
CA ALA A 300 -19.20 -10.17 8.05
C ALA A 300 -19.30 -10.98 6.73
N GLU A 301 -19.80 -12.23 6.75
CA GLU A 301 -19.97 -13.06 5.56
C GLU A 301 -20.93 -12.41 4.55
N GLY A 302 -20.50 -12.26 3.30
CA GLY A 302 -21.26 -11.59 2.26
C GLY A 302 -21.39 -10.07 2.41
N ASN A 303 -20.97 -9.52 3.55
CA ASN A 303 -21.09 -8.10 3.90
C ASN A 303 -19.77 -7.33 3.67
N VAL A 304 -18.64 -7.88 4.10
CA VAL A 304 -17.35 -7.20 3.96
C VAL A 304 -16.82 -7.36 2.53
N HIS A 305 -16.60 -6.23 1.85
CA HIS A 305 -15.98 -6.11 0.54
C HIS A 305 -14.63 -5.43 0.69
N ALA A 306 -13.51 -6.19 0.65
CA ALA A 306 -12.21 -5.63 0.99
C ALA A 306 -11.04 -6.24 0.22
N LYS A 307 -10.01 -5.41 0.01
CA LYS A 307 -8.74 -5.83 -0.57
C LYS A 307 -7.80 -6.27 0.55
N THR A 308 -7.26 -7.48 0.41
CA THR A 308 -6.20 -8.00 1.27
C THR A 308 -4.82 -7.57 0.79
N GLY A 309 -3.86 -7.48 1.70
CA GLY A 309 -2.45 -7.33 1.39
C GLY A 309 -1.59 -8.19 2.32
N THR A 310 -0.56 -8.85 1.77
CA THR A 310 0.36 -9.67 2.55
C THR A 310 1.75 -9.68 1.91
N VAL A 311 2.74 -9.30 2.67
CA VAL A 311 4.16 -9.56 2.43
C VAL A 311 4.80 -10.00 3.74
N THR A 312 6.05 -10.42 3.75
CA THR A 312 6.73 -10.86 4.98
C THR A 312 6.63 -9.79 6.07
N GLY A 313 6.09 -10.17 7.23
CA GLY A 313 5.92 -9.29 8.38
C GLY A 313 4.79 -8.27 8.26
N VAL A 314 3.98 -8.30 7.19
CA VAL A 314 2.89 -7.34 6.94
C VAL A 314 1.60 -8.06 6.58
N SER A 315 0.48 -7.61 7.14
CA SER A 315 -0.88 -8.01 6.75
C SER A 315 -1.78 -6.78 6.75
N THR A 316 -2.50 -6.55 5.66
CA THR A 316 -3.38 -5.39 5.50
C THR A 316 -4.74 -5.80 4.96
N LEU A 317 -5.79 -5.05 5.34
CA LEU A 317 -7.15 -5.23 4.85
C LEU A 317 -7.84 -3.86 4.81
N SER A 318 -8.38 -3.48 3.65
CA SER A 318 -9.09 -2.21 3.51
C SER A 318 -10.27 -2.34 2.56
N GLY A 319 -11.38 -1.73 2.90
CA GLY A 319 -12.62 -1.85 2.13
C GLY A 319 -13.82 -1.26 2.82
N TYR A 320 -14.97 -1.90 2.62
CA TYR A 320 -16.29 -1.44 3.03
C TYR A 320 -17.08 -2.56 3.70
N CYS A 321 -18.02 -2.17 4.58
CA CYS A 321 -19.07 -3.04 5.10
C CYS A 321 -20.31 -2.23 5.44
N GLN A 322 -21.43 -2.94 5.68
CA GLN A 322 -22.70 -2.37 6.17
C GLN A 322 -22.82 -2.69 7.66
N HIS A 323 -23.00 -1.68 8.48
CA HIS A 323 -23.35 -1.84 9.90
C HIS A 323 -24.87 -2.07 10.05
N PRO A 324 -25.34 -2.84 11.04
CA PRO A 324 -26.77 -3.10 11.26
C PRO A 324 -27.64 -1.84 11.45
N SER A 325 -27.04 -0.73 11.89
CA SER A 325 -27.73 0.57 11.97
C SER A 325 -28.09 1.18 10.61
N GLY A 326 -27.74 0.52 9.49
CA GLY A 326 -27.95 1.01 8.13
C GLY A 326 -26.83 1.91 7.60
N HIS A 327 -25.75 2.13 8.37
CA HIS A 327 -24.63 2.93 7.95
C HIS A 327 -23.63 2.13 7.10
N THR A 328 -23.10 2.76 6.06
CA THR A 328 -21.99 2.22 5.28
C THR A 328 -20.67 2.66 5.90
N LEU A 329 -19.83 1.71 6.24
CA LEU A 329 -18.52 1.98 6.81
C LEU A 329 -17.40 1.70 5.81
N ALA A 330 -16.38 2.56 5.78
CA ALA A 330 -15.10 2.28 5.17
C ALA A 330 -14.06 2.02 6.27
N PHE A 331 -13.16 1.09 6.02
CA PHE A 331 -12.12 0.77 6.99
C PHE A 331 -10.76 0.51 6.33
N CYS A 332 -9.70 0.75 7.09
CA CYS A 332 -8.33 0.40 6.75
C CYS A 332 -7.63 -0.17 7.96
N ILE A 333 -7.11 -1.40 7.85
CA ILE A 333 -6.37 -2.10 8.90
C ILE A 333 -5.01 -2.48 8.34
N MET A 334 -3.94 -2.00 8.99
CA MET A 334 -2.56 -2.29 8.59
C MET A 334 -1.79 -2.84 9.79
N ASN A 335 -1.25 -4.05 9.66
CA ASN A 335 -0.41 -4.70 10.67
C ASN A 335 1.00 -4.86 10.09
N GLN A 336 2.02 -4.44 10.84
CA GLN A 336 3.43 -4.56 10.45
C GLN A 336 4.29 -5.03 11.63
N GLY A 337 5.38 -5.75 11.32
CA GLY A 337 6.23 -6.38 12.34
C GLY A 337 5.65 -7.67 12.92
N ILE A 338 4.59 -8.20 12.30
CA ILE A 338 3.92 -9.43 12.79
C ILE A 338 4.74 -10.69 12.44
N PRO A 339 4.83 -11.67 13.36
CA PRO A 339 5.64 -12.86 13.13
C PRO A 339 5.05 -13.79 12.06
N ARG A 340 3.73 -13.81 11.90
CA ARG A 340 2.98 -14.61 10.92
C ARG A 340 1.78 -13.83 10.41
N ALA A 341 1.54 -13.90 9.12
CA ALA A 341 0.39 -13.24 8.48
C ALA A 341 -0.98 -13.71 9.03
N SER A 342 -1.08 -14.94 9.55
CA SER A 342 -2.30 -15.44 10.21
C SER A 342 -2.70 -14.58 11.40
N VAL A 343 -1.73 -14.15 12.22
CA VAL A 343 -2.01 -13.33 13.40
C VAL A 343 -2.65 -11.98 13.01
N GLY A 344 -2.12 -11.35 11.95
CA GLY A 344 -2.73 -10.12 11.42
C GLY A 344 -4.12 -10.37 10.82
N ARG A 345 -4.31 -11.51 10.12
CA ARG A 345 -5.63 -11.87 9.57
C ARG A 345 -6.66 -12.12 10.65
N ASP A 346 -6.31 -12.84 11.71
CA ASP A 346 -7.22 -13.13 12.83
C ASP A 346 -7.67 -11.84 13.53
N PHE A 347 -6.76 -10.87 13.68
CA PHE A 347 -7.09 -9.54 14.18
C PHE A 347 -8.03 -8.78 13.24
N GLN A 348 -7.72 -8.77 11.94
CA GLN A 348 -8.55 -8.11 10.92
C GLN A 348 -9.96 -8.71 10.86
N ASP A 349 -10.08 -10.04 10.95
CA ASP A 349 -11.38 -10.72 10.95
C ASP A 349 -12.23 -10.32 12.16
N LYS A 350 -11.64 -10.23 13.36
CA LYS A 350 -12.34 -9.76 14.56
C LYS A 350 -12.85 -8.31 14.39
N ILE A 351 -12.02 -7.41 13.84
CA ILE A 351 -12.43 -6.04 13.56
C ILE A 351 -13.61 -6.03 12.57
N CYS A 352 -13.49 -6.76 11.44
CA CYS A 352 -14.54 -6.79 10.42
C CYS A 352 -15.86 -7.37 10.96
N VAL A 353 -15.82 -8.42 11.79
CA VAL A 353 -17.00 -8.97 12.44
C VAL A 353 -17.66 -7.93 13.33
N LEU A 354 -16.87 -7.24 14.15
CA LEU A 354 -17.36 -6.18 15.02
C LEU A 354 -18.00 -5.01 14.26
N LEU A 355 -17.44 -4.64 13.09
CA LEU A 355 -18.03 -3.59 12.23
C LEU A 355 -19.38 -4.00 11.62
N CYS A 356 -19.71 -5.29 11.65
CA CYS A 356 -20.94 -5.87 11.10
C CYS A 356 -21.93 -6.35 12.18
N GLU A 357 -21.63 -6.17 13.47
CA GLU A 357 -22.48 -6.43 14.63
C GLU A 357 -23.22 -5.16 15.09
#